data_fee26e7ff49166f782959b4a770afeb6
#
_entry.id   fee26e7ff49166f782959b4a770afeb6
#
_cell.length_a   1.000
_cell.length_b   1.000
_cell.length_c   1.000
_cell.angle_alpha   90.00
_cell.angle_beta   90.00
_cell.angle_gamma   90.00
#
_symmetry.space_group_name_H-M   'P 1'
#
loop_
_entity.id
_entity.type
_entity.pdbx_description
1 polymer ?
#
loop_
_entity_poly.entity_id
_entity_poly.type
_entity_poly.pdbx_seq_one_letter_code
_entity_poly.pdbx_strand_id
1 'polypeptide(L)'
;GQTFEQIAELGVTLVNLPSYRPELKGTVEKLFDLVQNSYKDLLKGKGVIMPDYQERGSHDYRKDAVLTMQEFERIVVRCIVHYNCERVIQNYPYTEEMLDDGVQPYANTIWNWKKNDAGTNLISVSKKELVLTLLPRTTGKFTKYGLKANRLRYYADGYKEQFLQGGDAVVAYNPDNCNKVWIREKDGSFVEFSLNMVKSSEINFAHIYKM
;
A
#
# COMPACT_ATOMS: atom_id res chain seq x y z
N GLY A 1 -7.43 -10.74 2.89
CA GLY A 1 -8.62 -10.00 3.03
C GLY A 1 -8.96 -9.12 1.83
N GLN A 2 -10.03 -8.40 1.96
CA GLN A 2 -10.63 -7.57 0.90
C GLN A 2 -9.66 -6.60 0.20
N THR A 3 -8.62 -6.13 0.87
CA THR A 3 -7.67 -5.17 0.30
C THR A 3 -6.82 -5.75 -0.84
N PHE A 4 -6.54 -7.05 -0.81
CA PHE A 4 -5.76 -7.68 -1.87
C PHE A 4 -6.58 -7.97 -3.13
N GLU A 5 -7.87 -8.20 -3.00
CA GLU A 5 -8.75 -8.41 -4.15
C GLU A 5 -8.86 -7.14 -5.02
N GLN A 6 -8.73 -5.97 -4.40
CA GLN A 6 -8.75 -4.68 -5.10
C GLN A 6 -7.56 -4.49 -6.05
N ILE A 7 -6.41 -5.13 -5.78
CA ILE A 7 -5.24 -5.07 -6.68
C ILE A 7 -5.56 -5.71 -8.05
N ALA A 8 -6.44 -6.70 -8.08
CA ALA A 8 -6.86 -7.32 -9.35
C ALA A 8 -7.58 -6.31 -10.28
N GLU A 9 -8.19 -5.26 -9.72
CA GLU A 9 -8.81 -4.18 -10.48
C GLU A 9 -7.80 -3.35 -11.29
N LEU A 10 -6.52 -3.42 -10.93
CA LEU A 10 -5.41 -2.78 -11.66
C LEU A 10 -4.82 -3.68 -12.75
N GLY A 11 -5.50 -4.80 -13.10
CA GLY A 11 -5.00 -5.76 -14.09
C GLY A 11 -3.92 -6.71 -13.57
N VAL A 12 -3.67 -6.73 -12.25
CA VAL A 12 -2.69 -7.64 -11.63
C VAL A 12 -3.35 -9.00 -11.37
N THR A 13 -2.70 -10.07 -11.79
CA THR A 13 -3.16 -11.43 -11.49
C THR A 13 -2.76 -11.82 -10.08
N LEU A 14 -3.75 -12.17 -9.25
CA LEU A 14 -3.54 -12.69 -7.91
C LEU A 14 -3.45 -14.21 -7.94
N VAL A 15 -2.32 -14.74 -7.48
CA VAL A 15 -2.13 -16.19 -7.34
C VAL A 15 -2.09 -16.53 -5.85
N ASN A 16 -3.12 -17.23 -5.37
CA ASN A 16 -3.16 -17.75 -4.02
C ASN A 16 -2.35 -19.04 -3.94
N LEU A 17 -1.31 -19.05 -3.14
CA LEU A 17 -0.49 -20.24 -2.91
C LEU A 17 -1.19 -21.15 -1.90
N PRO A 18 -1.05 -22.48 -2.04
CA PRO A 18 -1.55 -23.44 -1.05
C PRO A 18 -1.00 -23.17 0.34
N SER A 19 -1.81 -23.39 1.36
CA SER A 19 -1.37 -23.28 2.74
C SER A 19 -0.27 -24.31 3.04
N TYR A 20 0.62 -23.97 3.96
CA TYR A 20 1.72 -24.84 4.40
C TYR A 20 2.76 -25.23 3.32
N ARG A 21 2.92 -24.40 2.29
CA ARG A 21 3.93 -24.55 1.25
C ARG A 21 4.92 -23.38 1.27
N PRO A 22 5.79 -23.25 2.31
CA PRO A 22 6.72 -22.12 2.46
C PRO A 22 7.75 -22.04 1.32
N GLU A 23 8.10 -23.16 0.71
CA GLU A 23 9.03 -23.23 -0.41
C GLU A 23 8.60 -22.38 -1.61
N LEU A 24 7.31 -22.16 -1.78
CA LEU A 24 6.78 -21.30 -2.86
C LEU A 24 6.95 -19.80 -2.58
N LYS A 25 7.29 -19.43 -1.34
CA LYS A 25 7.50 -18.04 -0.89
C LYS A 25 8.95 -17.71 -0.54
N GLY A 26 9.85 -18.69 -0.63
CA GLY A 26 11.22 -18.58 -0.11
C GLY A 26 11.98 -17.34 -0.57
N THR A 27 11.81 -16.93 -1.83
CA THR A 27 12.45 -15.72 -2.37
C THR A 27 11.98 -14.45 -1.68
N VAL A 28 10.66 -14.31 -1.45
CA VAL A 28 10.06 -13.13 -0.80
C VAL A 28 10.44 -13.10 0.69
N GLU A 29 10.37 -14.22 1.37
CA GLU A 29 10.75 -14.34 2.78
C GLU A 29 12.23 -14.01 2.96
N LYS A 30 13.10 -14.51 2.07
CA LYS A 30 14.52 -14.20 2.09
C LYS A 30 14.80 -12.71 1.85
N LEU A 31 14.04 -12.06 0.98
CA LEU A 31 14.15 -10.61 0.77
C LEU A 31 13.79 -9.82 2.03
N PHE A 32 12.70 -10.19 2.70
CA PHE A 32 12.33 -9.57 3.98
C PHE A 32 13.42 -9.74 5.03
N ASP A 33 14.01 -10.93 5.16
CA ASP A 33 15.12 -11.17 6.07
C ASP A 33 16.33 -10.28 5.76
N LEU A 34 16.69 -10.16 4.49
CA LEU A 34 17.80 -9.31 4.06
C LEU A 34 17.57 -7.83 4.39
N VAL A 35 16.38 -7.32 4.11
CA VAL A 35 16.00 -5.94 4.42
C VAL A 35 15.96 -5.73 5.93
N GLN A 36 15.36 -6.64 6.69
CA GLN A 36 15.29 -6.56 8.15
C GLN A 36 16.69 -6.59 8.78
N ASN A 37 17.57 -7.47 8.33
CA ASN A 37 18.92 -7.56 8.85
C ASN A 37 19.73 -6.28 8.58
N SER A 38 19.44 -5.58 7.48
CA SER A 38 20.12 -4.32 7.16
C SER A 38 19.86 -3.20 8.17
N TYR A 39 18.70 -3.19 8.86
CA TYR A 39 18.37 -2.15 9.83
C TYR A 39 18.33 -2.62 11.29
N LYS A 40 18.30 -3.92 11.57
CA LYS A 40 18.22 -4.45 12.94
C LYS A 40 19.34 -3.92 13.84
N ASP A 41 20.57 -3.95 13.35
CA ASP A 41 21.73 -3.48 14.13
C ASP A 41 21.67 -1.98 14.40
N LEU A 42 21.15 -1.20 13.47
CA LEU A 42 20.96 0.25 13.61
C LEU A 42 19.88 0.59 14.66
N LEU A 43 18.97 -0.34 14.92
CA LEU A 43 17.82 -0.17 15.80
C LEU A 43 17.96 -0.93 17.13
N LYS A 44 19.12 -1.52 17.39
CA LYS A 44 19.40 -2.21 18.67
C LYS A 44 19.17 -1.27 19.85
N GLY A 45 18.37 -1.71 20.83
CA GLY A 45 18.01 -0.90 22.01
C GLY A 45 16.95 0.17 21.75
N LYS A 46 16.29 0.16 20.57
CA LYS A 46 15.20 1.10 20.21
C LYS A 46 13.85 0.42 20.05
N GLY A 47 13.60 -0.64 20.81
CA GLY A 47 12.35 -1.37 20.83
C GLY A 47 12.23 -2.48 19.77
N VAL A 48 13.29 -2.78 19.03
CA VAL A 48 13.32 -3.90 18.09
C VAL A 48 13.59 -5.21 18.83
N ILE A 49 12.71 -6.19 18.62
CA ILE A 49 12.86 -7.52 19.20
C ILE A 49 14.01 -8.24 18.52
N MET A 50 15.08 -8.50 19.28
CA MET A 50 16.18 -9.34 18.81
C MET A 50 15.80 -10.82 18.96
N PRO A 51 16.23 -11.71 18.05
CA PRO A 51 15.88 -13.12 18.10
C PRO A 51 16.65 -13.92 19.16
N ASP A 52 16.97 -13.34 20.28
CA ASP A 52 17.58 -14.09 21.38
C ASP A 52 16.47 -14.83 22.13
N TYR A 53 16.48 -16.15 21.96
CA TYR A 53 15.46 -17.03 22.55
C TYR A 53 15.57 -17.12 24.08
N GLN A 54 16.70 -16.74 24.67
CA GLN A 54 16.92 -16.83 26.12
C GLN A 54 16.34 -15.64 26.88
N GLU A 55 16.21 -14.48 26.22
CA GLU A 55 15.69 -13.24 26.84
C GLU A 55 14.18 -12.98 26.58
N ARG A 56 13.49 -13.82 25.84
CA ARG A 56 12.10 -13.59 25.35
C ARG A 56 11.04 -13.39 26.44
N GLY A 57 11.34 -13.61 27.70
CA GLY A 57 10.34 -13.60 28.77
C GLY A 57 10.31 -12.38 29.70
N SER A 58 11.35 -11.57 29.75
CA SER A 58 11.55 -10.59 30.82
C SER A 58 11.53 -9.11 30.40
N HIS A 59 11.76 -8.81 29.12
CA HIS A 59 11.90 -7.43 28.64
C HIS A 59 10.69 -6.91 27.87
N ASP A 60 10.15 -5.77 28.29
CA ASP A 60 9.06 -5.09 27.57
C ASP A 60 9.64 -4.10 26.55
N TYR A 61 9.88 -4.57 25.34
CA TYR A 61 10.43 -3.79 24.23
C TYR A 61 9.64 -2.54 23.86
N ARG A 62 8.38 -2.44 24.29
CA ARG A 62 7.56 -1.23 24.08
C ARG A 62 8.09 -0.03 24.85
N LYS A 63 8.78 -0.27 25.97
CA LYS A 63 9.42 0.80 26.76
C LYS A 63 10.65 1.38 26.08
N ASP A 64 11.28 0.63 25.19
CA ASP A 64 12.46 1.05 24.45
C ASP A 64 12.12 1.71 23.11
N ALA A 65 10.84 1.74 22.74
CA ALA A 65 10.39 2.33 21.49
C ALA A 65 10.56 3.86 21.54
N VAL A 66 11.66 4.36 20.98
CA VAL A 66 12.03 5.79 20.98
C VAL A 66 11.91 6.44 19.59
N LEU A 67 11.68 5.63 18.55
CA LEU A 67 11.53 6.14 17.18
C LEU A 67 10.09 6.53 16.90
N THR A 68 9.92 7.67 16.25
CA THR A 68 8.65 8.00 15.59
C THR A 68 8.45 7.13 14.36
N MET A 69 7.21 6.98 13.90
CA MET A 69 6.91 6.24 12.67
C MET A 69 7.65 6.82 11.45
N GLN A 70 7.77 8.14 11.37
CA GLN A 70 8.50 8.80 10.28
C GLN A 70 10.01 8.50 10.30
N GLU A 71 10.62 8.43 11.46
CA GLU A 71 12.04 8.06 11.57
C GLU A 71 12.27 6.60 11.19
N PHE A 72 11.40 5.70 11.62
CA PHE A 72 11.45 4.30 11.23
C PHE A 72 11.27 4.13 9.72
N GLU A 73 10.26 4.78 9.14
CA GLU A 73 10.01 4.77 7.70
C GLU A 73 11.24 5.23 6.90
N ARG A 74 11.89 6.32 7.31
CA ARG A 74 13.13 6.80 6.66
C ARG A 74 14.24 5.76 6.68
N ILE A 75 14.40 5.03 7.80
CA ILE A 75 15.40 3.98 7.91
C ILE A 75 15.09 2.84 6.94
N VAL A 76 13.84 2.36 6.93
CA VAL A 76 13.40 1.28 6.04
C VAL A 76 13.56 1.67 4.58
N VAL A 77 13.14 2.88 4.19
CA VAL A 77 13.30 3.37 2.82
C VAL A 77 14.76 3.43 2.40
N ARG A 78 15.67 3.89 3.26
CA ARG A 78 17.11 3.88 2.98
C ARG A 78 17.64 2.47 2.75
N CYS A 79 17.23 1.50 3.57
CA CYS A 79 17.62 0.10 3.38
C CYS A 79 17.11 -0.47 2.06
N ILE A 80 15.88 -0.14 1.66
CA ILE A 80 15.32 -0.54 0.37
C ILE A 80 16.09 0.09 -0.79
N VAL A 81 16.42 1.38 -0.70
CA VAL A 81 17.20 2.09 -1.73
C VAL A 81 18.60 1.47 -1.85
N HIS A 82 19.27 1.25 -0.73
CA HIS A 82 20.58 0.59 -0.71
C HIS A 82 20.49 -0.80 -1.36
N TYR A 83 19.50 -1.61 -0.99
CA TYR A 83 19.29 -2.94 -1.56
C TYR A 83 19.12 -2.88 -3.09
N ASN A 84 18.34 -1.93 -3.60
CA ASN A 84 18.02 -1.85 -5.01
C ASN A 84 19.11 -1.19 -5.87
N CYS A 85 19.85 -0.22 -5.31
CA CYS A 85 20.74 0.64 -6.09
C CYS A 85 22.24 0.40 -5.83
N GLU A 86 22.60 -0.19 -4.70
CA GLU A 86 24.01 -0.28 -4.27
C GLU A 86 24.45 -1.72 -3.97
N ARG A 87 23.52 -2.60 -3.63
CA ARG A 87 23.84 -4.01 -3.35
C ARG A 87 24.09 -4.77 -4.64
N VAL A 88 25.31 -5.31 -4.78
CA VAL A 88 25.66 -6.18 -5.90
C VAL A 88 24.86 -7.49 -5.83
N ILE A 89 24.18 -7.83 -6.90
CA ILE A 89 23.51 -9.13 -7.07
C ILE A 89 24.56 -10.14 -7.54
N GLN A 90 24.91 -11.06 -6.66
CA GLN A 90 25.85 -12.13 -6.98
C GLN A 90 25.14 -13.22 -7.81
N ASN A 91 25.88 -13.81 -8.77
CA ASN A 91 25.42 -14.94 -9.59
C ASN A 91 24.14 -14.67 -10.41
N TYR A 92 23.91 -13.42 -10.82
CA TYR A 92 22.83 -13.12 -11.74
C TYR A 92 23.17 -13.70 -13.14
N PRO A 93 22.24 -14.39 -13.82
CA PRO A 93 22.50 -14.95 -15.15
C PRO A 93 22.50 -13.85 -16.22
N TYR A 94 23.64 -13.21 -16.41
CA TYR A 94 23.83 -12.19 -17.43
C TYR A 94 23.74 -12.82 -18.84
N THR A 95 23.03 -12.14 -19.72
CA THR A 95 23.08 -12.42 -21.15
C THR A 95 24.24 -11.65 -21.83
N GLU A 96 24.66 -12.07 -23.01
CA GLU A 96 25.67 -11.34 -23.80
C GLU A 96 25.25 -9.88 -24.04
N GLU A 97 23.97 -9.64 -24.38
CA GLU A 97 23.41 -8.30 -24.57
C GLU A 97 23.54 -7.42 -23.32
N MET A 98 23.33 -7.99 -22.13
CA MET A 98 23.48 -7.22 -20.89
C MET A 98 24.93 -6.82 -20.62
N LEU A 99 25.88 -7.67 -21.03
CA LEU A 99 27.30 -7.38 -20.90
C LEU A 99 27.74 -6.31 -21.90
N ASP A 100 27.27 -6.41 -23.15
CA ASP A 100 27.57 -5.44 -24.20
C ASP A 100 26.97 -4.05 -23.87
N ASP A 101 25.79 -4.01 -23.29
CA ASP A 101 25.14 -2.77 -22.81
C ASP A 101 25.72 -2.23 -21.49
N GLY A 102 26.69 -2.93 -20.90
CA GLY A 102 27.33 -2.51 -19.64
C GLY A 102 26.42 -2.45 -18.44
N VAL A 103 25.39 -3.33 -18.37
CA VAL A 103 24.41 -3.35 -17.29
C VAL A 103 25.11 -3.70 -15.97
N GLN A 104 25.04 -2.79 -15.01
CA GLN A 104 25.64 -2.99 -13.70
C GLN A 104 24.85 -4.00 -12.84
N PRO A 105 25.51 -4.76 -11.93
CA PRO A 105 24.89 -5.83 -11.16
C PRO A 105 24.05 -5.35 -9.98
N TYR A 106 23.21 -4.36 -10.20
CA TYR A 106 22.26 -3.83 -9.21
C TYR A 106 20.83 -4.10 -9.65
N ALA A 107 19.94 -4.37 -8.69
CA ALA A 107 18.54 -4.66 -8.99
C ALA A 107 17.88 -3.57 -9.83
N ASN A 108 18.15 -2.30 -9.52
CA ASN A 108 17.64 -1.14 -10.22
C ASN A 108 18.10 -1.07 -11.69
N THR A 109 19.39 -1.30 -11.95
CA THR A 109 19.94 -1.24 -13.32
C THR A 109 19.40 -2.38 -14.18
N ILE A 110 19.36 -3.60 -13.64
CA ILE A 110 18.80 -4.79 -14.29
C ILE A 110 17.32 -4.58 -14.61
N TRP A 111 16.54 -4.07 -13.63
CA TRP A 111 15.13 -3.75 -13.83
C TRP A 111 14.91 -2.70 -14.91
N ASN A 112 15.68 -1.61 -14.88
CA ASN A 112 15.55 -0.53 -15.85
C ASN A 112 15.93 -0.96 -17.28
N TRP A 113 16.88 -1.85 -17.42
CA TRP A 113 17.26 -2.43 -18.69
C TRP A 113 16.13 -3.33 -19.25
N LYS A 114 15.53 -4.17 -18.38
CA LYS A 114 14.53 -5.18 -18.78
C LYS A 114 13.10 -4.66 -18.91
N LYS A 115 12.73 -3.61 -18.16
CA LYS A 115 11.33 -3.17 -18.05
C LYS A 115 10.65 -2.76 -19.36
N ASN A 116 11.44 -2.39 -20.37
CA ASN A 116 10.93 -1.93 -21.68
C ASN A 116 10.83 -3.06 -22.71
N ASP A 117 11.24 -4.26 -22.37
CA ASP A 117 11.14 -5.41 -23.27
C ASP A 117 9.67 -5.74 -23.54
N ALA A 118 9.35 -6.05 -24.80
CA ALA A 118 7.99 -6.36 -25.25
C ALA A 118 7.34 -7.55 -24.52
N GLY A 119 8.15 -8.44 -23.91
CA GLY A 119 7.67 -9.60 -23.17
C GLY A 119 7.39 -9.37 -21.67
N THR A 120 7.60 -8.17 -21.13
CA THR A 120 7.44 -7.93 -19.69
C THR A 120 6.00 -7.81 -19.23
N ASN A 121 5.05 -7.57 -20.12
CA ASN A 121 3.62 -7.38 -19.80
C ASN A 121 3.36 -6.36 -18.65
N LEU A 122 4.22 -5.37 -18.53
CA LEU A 122 4.07 -4.34 -17.51
C LEU A 122 2.90 -3.42 -17.84
N ILE A 123 2.07 -3.15 -16.85
CA ILE A 123 0.93 -2.24 -16.94
C ILE A 123 1.31 -0.93 -16.25
N SER A 124 1.09 0.19 -16.95
CA SER A 124 1.27 1.52 -16.38
C SER A 124 -0.03 1.98 -15.74
N VAL A 125 0.01 2.25 -14.44
CA VAL A 125 -1.13 2.73 -13.66
C VAL A 125 -0.82 4.13 -13.12
N SER A 126 -1.77 5.05 -13.22
CA SER A 126 -1.58 6.38 -12.65
C SER A 126 -1.51 6.33 -11.12
N LYS A 127 -0.71 7.22 -10.51
CA LYS A 127 -0.63 7.32 -9.04
C LYS A 127 -2.00 7.53 -8.40
N LYS A 128 -2.85 8.34 -9.03
CA LYS A 128 -4.22 8.61 -8.54
C LYS A 128 -5.06 7.33 -8.51
N GLU A 129 -5.06 6.59 -9.60
CA GLU A 129 -5.81 5.33 -9.72
C GLU A 129 -5.30 4.29 -8.70
N LEU A 130 -3.97 4.13 -8.58
CA LEU A 130 -3.35 3.25 -7.61
C LEU A 130 -3.81 3.57 -6.18
N VAL A 131 -3.70 4.84 -5.78
CA VAL A 131 -4.09 5.28 -4.42
C VAL A 131 -5.58 5.03 -4.19
N LEU A 132 -6.45 5.46 -5.11
CA LEU A 132 -7.90 5.32 -4.94
C LEU A 132 -8.36 3.86 -4.95
N THR A 133 -7.69 2.99 -5.72
CA THR A 133 -7.98 1.55 -5.72
C THR A 133 -7.60 0.89 -4.40
N LEU A 134 -6.51 1.32 -3.76
CA LEU A 134 -6.01 0.74 -2.50
C LEU A 134 -6.66 1.33 -1.25
N LEU A 135 -7.45 2.40 -1.36
CA LEU A 135 -8.18 2.95 -0.21
C LEU A 135 -9.13 1.92 0.39
N PRO A 136 -9.29 1.90 1.73
CA PRO A 136 -10.29 1.08 2.39
C PRO A 136 -11.69 1.43 1.89
N ARG A 137 -12.58 0.42 1.83
CA ARG A 137 -13.95 0.56 1.32
C ARG A 137 -14.96 0.30 2.41
N THR A 138 -16.08 0.98 2.31
CA THR A 138 -17.26 0.80 3.16
C THR A 138 -18.53 0.81 2.33
N THR A 139 -19.61 0.30 2.88
CA THR A 139 -20.94 0.44 2.26
C THR A 139 -21.51 1.81 2.59
N GLY A 140 -21.83 2.57 1.54
CA GLY A 140 -22.60 3.80 1.61
C GLY A 140 -24.02 3.58 1.13
N LYS A 141 -24.92 4.55 1.42
CA LYS A 141 -26.30 4.53 0.96
C LYS A 141 -26.69 5.88 0.37
N PHE A 142 -27.21 5.84 -0.85
CA PHE A 142 -27.82 7.01 -1.46
C PHE A 142 -29.13 7.35 -0.76
N THR A 143 -29.30 8.62 -0.45
CA THR A 143 -30.53 9.16 0.17
C THR A 143 -30.85 10.48 -0.51
N LYS A 144 -32.08 10.97 -0.40
CA LYS A 144 -32.51 12.29 -0.90
C LYS A 144 -31.67 13.47 -0.36
N TYR A 145 -30.87 13.22 0.68
CA TYR A 145 -29.98 14.21 1.30
C TYR A 145 -28.50 14.02 0.96
N GLY A 146 -28.17 13.15 0.02
CA GLY A 146 -26.82 12.83 -0.40
C GLY A 146 -26.41 11.38 -0.11
N LEU A 147 -25.17 11.05 -0.37
CA LEU A 147 -24.54 9.76 -0.08
C LEU A 147 -24.17 9.70 1.41
N LYS A 148 -24.75 8.78 2.15
CA LYS A 148 -24.41 8.53 3.55
C LYS A 148 -23.36 7.43 3.62
N ALA A 149 -22.16 7.75 4.15
CA ALA A 149 -21.07 6.80 4.41
C ALA A 149 -20.38 7.17 5.72
N ASN A 150 -19.96 6.19 6.53
CA ASN A 150 -19.27 6.39 7.81
C ASN A 150 -19.92 7.46 8.71
N ARG A 151 -21.27 7.43 8.81
CA ARG A 151 -22.10 8.40 9.57
C ARG A 151 -22.12 9.83 9.03
N LEU A 152 -21.39 10.13 7.95
CA LEU A 152 -21.32 11.42 7.30
C LEU A 152 -22.13 11.43 6.01
N ARG A 153 -22.38 12.63 5.46
CA ARG A 153 -23.09 12.83 4.21
C ARG A 153 -22.21 13.57 3.22
N TYR A 154 -22.23 13.06 2.01
CA TYR A 154 -21.41 13.54 0.90
C TYR A 154 -22.27 13.90 -0.30
N TYR A 155 -21.79 14.79 -1.11
CA TYR A 155 -22.48 15.25 -2.31
C TYR A 155 -21.52 15.30 -3.49
N ALA A 156 -22.03 14.97 -4.67
CA ALA A 156 -21.38 15.17 -5.96
C ALA A 156 -22.41 15.63 -6.98
N ASP A 157 -21.99 16.50 -7.88
CA ASP A 157 -22.83 16.90 -9.01
C ASP A 157 -23.05 15.72 -9.96
N GLY A 158 -24.21 15.72 -10.63
CA GLY A 158 -24.59 14.64 -11.57
C GLY A 158 -25.28 13.44 -10.92
N TYR A 159 -25.35 13.33 -9.59
CA TYR A 159 -25.93 12.17 -8.88
C TYR A 159 -27.35 12.41 -8.34
N LYS A 160 -28.08 13.41 -8.86
CA LYS A 160 -29.44 13.75 -8.40
C LYS A 160 -30.43 12.58 -8.51
N GLU A 161 -30.34 11.82 -9.59
CA GLU A 161 -31.25 10.65 -9.80
C GLU A 161 -30.96 9.56 -8.77
N GLN A 162 -29.68 9.21 -8.54
CA GLN A 162 -29.28 8.22 -7.56
C GLN A 162 -29.66 8.64 -6.13
N PHE A 163 -29.60 9.94 -5.81
CA PHE A 163 -30.05 10.46 -4.52
C PHE A 163 -31.57 10.29 -4.33
N LEU A 164 -32.36 10.40 -5.41
CA LEU A 164 -33.81 10.22 -5.35
C LEU A 164 -34.21 8.74 -5.33
N GLN A 165 -33.57 7.92 -6.15
CA GLN A 165 -33.82 6.48 -6.22
C GLN A 165 -33.38 5.74 -4.97
N GLY A 166 -32.32 6.21 -4.32
CA GLY A 166 -31.68 5.51 -3.22
C GLY A 166 -30.83 4.32 -3.69
N GLY A 167 -30.44 3.48 -2.77
CA GLY A 167 -29.64 2.27 -3.04
C GLY A 167 -28.31 2.29 -2.33
N ASP A 168 -27.62 1.15 -2.38
CA ASP A 168 -26.31 0.97 -1.72
C ASP A 168 -25.18 1.23 -2.73
N ALA A 169 -24.05 1.71 -2.23
CA ALA A 169 -22.84 1.94 -3.01
C ALA A 169 -21.60 1.52 -2.23
N VAL A 170 -20.58 1.04 -2.94
CA VAL A 170 -19.25 0.79 -2.36
C VAL A 170 -18.46 2.09 -2.42
N VAL A 171 -18.05 2.57 -1.25
CA VAL A 171 -17.41 3.87 -1.09
C VAL A 171 -15.97 3.69 -0.61
N ALA A 172 -15.01 4.20 -1.38
CA ALA A 172 -13.61 4.30 -0.96
C ALA A 172 -13.41 5.57 -0.13
N TYR A 173 -12.65 5.48 0.96
CA TYR A 173 -12.44 6.60 1.87
C TYR A 173 -11.01 6.64 2.40
N ASN A 174 -10.52 7.84 2.69
CA ASN A 174 -9.24 8.01 3.37
C ASN A 174 -9.49 8.07 4.90
N PRO A 175 -8.93 7.14 5.71
CA PRO A 175 -9.11 7.16 7.16
C PRO A 175 -8.64 8.44 7.84
N ASP A 176 -7.62 9.09 7.27
CA ASP A 176 -7.00 10.30 7.83
C ASP A 176 -7.68 11.59 7.38
N ASN A 177 -8.55 11.52 6.37
CA ASN A 177 -9.25 12.69 5.84
C ASN A 177 -10.66 12.34 5.37
N CYS A 178 -11.67 12.76 6.11
CA CYS A 178 -13.08 12.49 5.82
C CYS A 178 -13.76 13.53 4.93
N ASN A 179 -13.04 14.54 4.44
CA ASN A 179 -13.65 15.60 3.61
C ASN A 179 -14.11 15.09 2.25
N LYS A 180 -13.54 13.99 1.79
CA LYS A 180 -13.81 13.39 0.48
C LYS A 180 -13.94 11.88 0.58
N VAL A 181 -14.83 11.35 -0.27
CA VAL A 181 -14.96 9.91 -0.52
C VAL A 181 -15.14 9.69 -2.01
N TRP A 182 -14.93 8.46 -2.47
CA TRP A 182 -14.97 8.13 -3.90
C TRP A 182 -15.82 6.91 -4.15
N ILE A 183 -16.56 6.95 -5.26
CA ILE A 183 -17.25 5.78 -5.82
C ILE A 183 -16.53 5.40 -7.12
N ARG A 184 -16.29 4.11 -7.31
CA ARG A 184 -15.79 3.60 -8.58
C ARG A 184 -16.97 3.29 -9.49
N GLU A 185 -16.97 3.88 -10.67
CA GLU A 185 -17.93 3.66 -11.71
C GLU A 185 -17.69 2.35 -12.47
N LYS A 186 -18.66 1.94 -13.28
CA LYS A 186 -18.57 0.70 -14.09
C LYS A 186 -17.46 0.74 -15.12
N ASP A 187 -17.08 1.91 -15.60
CA ASP A 187 -15.96 2.14 -16.53
C ASP A 187 -14.59 2.14 -15.86
N GLY A 188 -14.54 1.96 -14.54
CA GLY A 188 -13.33 1.98 -13.73
C GLY A 188 -12.90 3.36 -13.22
N SER A 189 -13.56 4.44 -13.67
CA SER A 189 -13.27 5.80 -13.20
C SER A 189 -13.70 6.00 -11.74
N PHE A 190 -13.08 6.97 -11.06
CA PHE A 190 -13.46 7.35 -9.70
C PHE A 190 -14.12 8.71 -9.68
N VAL A 191 -15.32 8.77 -9.10
CA VAL A 191 -16.05 10.02 -8.86
C VAL A 191 -15.89 10.43 -7.41
N GLU A 192 -15.49 11.68 -7.22
CA GLU A 192 -15.28 12.30 -5.92
C GLU A 192 -16.60 12.87 -5.38
N PHE A 193 -16.89 12.55 -4.14
CA PHE A 193 -17.98 13.12 -3.35
C PHE A 193 -17.37 13.93 -2.20
N SER A 194 -17.79 15.19 -2.10
CA SER A 194 -17.33 16.09 -1.04
C SER A 194 -18.26 16.08 0.16
N LEU A 195 -17.70 16.24 1.35
CA LEU A 195 -18.45 16.30 2.59
C LEU A 195 -19.44 17.47 2.55
N ASN A 196 -20.71 17.18 2.79
CA ASN A 196 -21.78 18.18 2.84
C ASN A 196 -21.79 18.87 4.21
N MET A 197 -20.85 19.81 4.45
CA MET A 197 -20.79 20.62 5.66
C MET A 197 -20.56 22.09 5.37
N VAL A 198 -21.20 22.92 6.16
CA VAL A 198 -21.17 24.38 6.02
C VAL A 198 -19.85 25.01 6.50
N LYS A 199 -19.03 24.30 7.29
CA LYS A 199 -17.66 24.72 7.69
C LYS A 199 -16.84 23.47 8.08
N SER A 200 -15.80 23.15 7.33
CA SER A 200 -14.87 22.07 7.68
C SER A 200 -13.52 22.63 8.15
N SER A 201 -13.23 22.47 9.42
CA SER A 201 -11.87 22.20 9.86
C SER A 201 -11.54 20.76 9.44
N GLU A 202 -10.29 20.44 9.15
CA GLU A 202 -9.86 19.08 8.81
C GLU A 202 -10.29 18.09 9.89
N ILE A 203 -11.28 17.28 9.58
CA ILE A 203 -11.81 16.25 10.47
C ILE A 203 -11.38 14.90 9.88
N ASN A 204 -10.77 14.04 10.68
CA ASN A 204 -10.49 12.66 10.30
C ASN A 204 -11.50 11.67 10.91
N PHE A 205 -11.63 10.48 10.33
CA PHE A 205 -12.56 9.46 10.81
C PHE A 205 -12.26 8.99 12.24
N ALA A 206 -11.00 9.01 12.67
CA ALA A 206 -10.62 8.63 14.04
C ALA A 206 -11.25 9.52 15.11
N HIS A 207 -11.46 10.80 14.84
CA HIS A 207 -12.16 11.71 15.75
C HIS A 207 -13.67 11.44 15.84
N ILE A 208 -14.29 10.95 14.75
CA ILE A 208 -15.73 10.68 14.71
C ILE A 208 -16.11 9.44 15.52
N TYR A 209 -15.23 8.45 15.61
CA TYR A 209 -15.49 7.20 16.33
C TYR A 209 -15.17 7.27 17.83
N LYS A 210 -14.53 8.34 18.31
CA LYS A 210 -14.26 8.58 19.74
C LYS A 210 -15.38 9.32 20.47
N MET A 211 -16.39 9.82 19.75
CA MET A 211 -17.64 10.37 20.28
C MET A 211 -18.75 9.29 20.29
#